data_0268098ee995bab23727067a85beaede
#
_entry.id   0268098ee995bab23727067a85beaede
#
_cell.length_a   1.000
_cell.length_b   1.000
_cell.length_c   1.000
_cell.angle_alpha   90.00
_cell.angle_beta   90.00
_cell.angle_gamma   90.00
#
_symmetry.space_group_name_H-M   'P 1'
#
loop_
_entity.id
_entity.type
_entity.pdbx_description
1 polymer ?
#
loop_
_entity_poly.entity_id
_entity_poly.type
_entity_poly.pdbx_seq_one_letter_code
_entity_poly.pdbx_strand_id
1 'polypeptide(L)'
;MSKVKTIVLRTAGTNCDQETKFAFERCGAVVEVVHINRLLNKEKVLSDYHILAIPGGFSYGDDIASGKILANELRLRLGEDLRRFIDDGKLMIGICNGFQILAKAGVLPGALNREPAGRGAALLQIESAKGQPLAHDRAPFSQEVTLTTNDSARFEDRWVHLKPAPQSPCVWTKGITQPIFLPVAHGEGKFIPKDNAVLERLKKNNQIVFRYTTRIYPKINRLKSGWPEGEVSNATSVPDSQGLGMAPSTFKDFREGVVEA
;
A
#
# COMPACT_ATOMS: atom_id res chain seq x y z
N MET A 1 6.66 -22.57 20.71
CA MET A 1 6.43 -21.20 20.24
C MET A 1 5.02 -21.10 19.70
N SER A 2 4.24 -20.08 20.07
CA SER A 2 2.92 -19.85 19.52
C SER A 2 3.06 -19.48 18.03
N LYS A 3 2.22 -20.07 17.16
CA LYS A 3 2.24 -19.76 15.73
C LYS A 3 1.71 -18.33 15.50
N VAL A 4 2.29 -17.61 14.55
CA VAL A 4 1.80 -16.30 14.13
C VAL A 4 0.42 -16.47 13.51
N LYS A 5 -0.56 -15.72 14.02
CA LYS A 5 -1.93 -15.69 13.48
C LYS A 5 -2.08 -14.51 12.53
N THR A 6 -2.50 -14.79 11.32
CA THR A 6 -2.74 -13.78 10.28
C THR A 6 -4.21 -13.76 9.89
N ILE A 7 -4.81 -12.58 9.85
CA ILE A 7 -6.11 -12.36 9.24
C ILE A 7 -5.90 -11.80 7.84
N VAL A 8 -6.51 -12.45 6.85
CA VAL A 8 -6.63 -11.94 5.47
C VAL A 8 -8.03 -11.37 5.33
N LEU A 9 -8.11 -10.06 5.20
CA LEU A 9 -9.39 -9.36 5.11
C LEU A 9 -9.97 -9.50 3.70
N ARG A 10 -11.25 -9.85 3.61
CA ARG A 10 -11.97 -9.89 2.33
C ARG A 10 -13.27 -9.12 2.37
N THR A 11 -13.69 -8.69 1.20
CA THR A 11 -15.01 -8.12 0.93
C THR A 11 -15.44 -8.49 -0.49
N ALA A 12 -16.60 -8.04 -0.93
CA ALA A 12 -16.99 -8.19 -2.33
C ALA A 12 -15.94 -7.58 -3.25
N GLY A 13 -15.55 -8.30 -4.30
CA GLY A 13 -14.52 -7.87 -5.26
C GLY A 13 -13.06 -8.14 -4.85
N THR A 14 -12.78 -8.58 -3.62
CA THR A 14 -11.46 -9.12 -3.26
C THR A 14 -11.26 -10.44 -4.00
N ASN A 15 -10.17 -10.58 -4.77
CA ASN A 15 -9.93 -11.79 -5.55
C ASN A 15 -8.55 -12.45 -5.31
N CYS A 16 -7.63 -11.78 -4.59
CA CYS A 16 -6.32 -12.33 -4.25
C CYS A 16 -6.22 -12.79 -2.79
N ASP A 17 -7.36 -13.13 -2.16
CA ASP A 17 -7.40 -13.55 -0.76
C ASP A 17 -6.80 -14.95 -0.54
N GLN A 18 -7.01 -15.88 -1.49
CA GLN A 18 -6.48 -17.24 -1.38
C GLN A 18 -4.98 -17.28 -1.63
N GLU A 19 -4.47 -16.55 -2.61
CA GLU A 19 -3.04 -16.40 -2.89
C GLU A 19 -2.31 -15.77 -1.70
N THR A 20 -2.91 -14.72 -1.10
CA THR A 20 -2.38 -14.08 0.09
C THR A 20 -2.36 -15.05 1.27
N LYS A 21 -3.45 -15.80 1.50
CA LYS A 21 -3.50 -16.86 2.52
C LYS A 21 -2.38 -17.87 2.30
N PHE A 22 -2.27 -18.41 1.09
CA PHE A 22 -1.26 -19.41 0.73
C PHE A 22 0.16 -18.90 1.03
N ALA A 23 0.47 -17.65 0.67
CA ALA A 23 1.79 -17.07 0.89
C ALA A 23 2.14 -17.02 2.40
N PHE A 24 1.22 -16.60 3.25
CA PHE A 24 1.43 -16.56 4.69
C PHE A 24 1.53 -17.96 5.32
N GLU A 25 0.71 -18.93 4.85
CA GLU A 25 0.79 -20.33 5.30
C GLU A 25 2.14 -20.97 4.92
N ARG A 26 2.66 -20.66 3.72
CA ARG A 26 4.01 -21.07 3.30
C ARG A 26 5.10 -20.54 4.20
N CYS A 27 4.89 -19.39 4.84
CA CYS A 27 5.79 -18.82 5.85
C CYS A 27 5.54 -19.36 7.27
N GLY A 28 4.63 -20.32 7.45
CA GLY A 28 4.35 -20.97 8.73
C GLY A 28 3.32 -20.28 9.61
N ALA A 29 2.60 -19.27 9.11
CA ALA A 29 1.52 -18.63 9.83
C ALA A 29 0.25 -19.50 9.85
N VAL A 30 -0.60 -19.28 10.86
CA VAL A 30 -2.00 -19.74 10.87
C VAL A 30 -2.85 -18.63 10.30
N VAL A 31 -3.55 -18.91 9.20
CA VAL A 31 -4.25 -17.88 8.44
C VAL A 31 -5.76 -18.09 8.43
N GLU A 32 -6.50 -17.05 8.75
CA GLU A 32 -7.95 -16.99 8.56
C GLU A 32 -8.31 -15.95 7.50
N VAL A 33 -9.12 -16.35 6.51
CA VAL A 33 -9.75 -15.40 5.56
C VAL A 33 -11.07 -14.96 6.17
N VAL A 34 -11.20 -13.68 6.47
CA VAL A 34 -12.33 -13.13 7.22
C VAL A 34 -13.02 -12.04 6.42
N HIS A 35 -14.32 -12.20 6.19
CA HIS A 35 -15.12 -11.13 5.58
C HIS A 35 -15.28 -9.97 6.55
N ILE A 36 -15.19 -8.72 6.05
CA ILE A 36 -15.23 -7.51 6.88
C ILE A 36 -16.46 -7.48 7.81
N ASN A 37 -17.61 -7.95 7.37
CA ASN A 37 -18.82 -7.98 8.20
C ASN A 37 -18.63 -8.75 9.50
N ARG A 38 -17.81 -9.79 9.54
CA ARG A 38 -17.55 -10.53 10.77
C ARG A 38 -16.77 -9.72 11.80
N LEU A 39 -15.91 -8.80 11.35
CA LEU A 39 -15.25 -7.82 12.23
C LEU A 39 -16.26 -6.76 12.69
N LEU A 40 -17.08 -6.26 11.76
CA LEU A 40 -18.09 -5.23 12.06
C LEU A 40 -19.16 -5.73 13.04
N ASN A 41 -19.54 -7.00 12.92
CA ASN A 41 -20.51 -7.66 13.82
C ASN A 41 -19.86 -8.18 15.11
N LYS A 42 -18.54 -7.97 15.30
CA LYS A 42 -17.78 -8.47 16.47
C LYS A 42 -17.77 -10.00 16.62
N GLU A 43 -18.04 -10.74 15.53
CA GLU A 43 -17.86 -12.20 15.49
C GLU A 43 -16.39 -12.60 15.49
N LYS A 44 -15.54 -11.72 15.01
CA LYS A 44 -14.09 -11.75 15.05
C LYS A 44 -13.56 -10.42 15.55
N VAL A 45 -12.43 -10.44 16.22
CA VAL A 45 -11.79 -9.23 16.73
C VAL A 45 -10.32 -9.18 16.28
N LEU A 46 -9.86 -7.99 15.91
CA LEU A 46 -8.49 -7.80 15.40
C LEU A 46 -7.42 -8.15 16.44
N SER A 47 -7.74 -7.98 17.73
CA SER A 47 -6.79 -8.28 18.82
C SER A 47 -6.33 -9.75 18.87
N ASP A 48 -7.08 -10.69 18.28
CA ASP A 48 -6.73 -12.11 18.26
C ASP A 48 -5.61 -12.45 17.25
N TYR A 49 -5.25 -11.52 16.39
CA TYR A 49 -4.28 -11.71 15.31
C TYR A 49 -3.02 -10.88 15.54
N HIS A 50 -1.93 -11.30 14.91
CA HIS A 50 -0.63 -10.62 14.92
C HIS A 50 -0.41 -9.83 13.64
N ILE A 51 -1.01 -10.27 12.54
CA ILE A 51 -0.88 -9.65 11.21
C ILE A 51 -2.26 -9.43 10.60
N LEU A 52 -2.49 -8.23 10.05
CA LEU A 52 -3.60 -7.92 9.17
C LEU A 52 -3.09 -7.75 7.75
N ALA A 53 -3.51 -8.63 6.85
CA ALA A 53 -3.23 -8.56 5.43
C ALA A 53 -4.48 -8.12 4.66
N ILE A 54 -4.36 -7.06 3.86
CA ILE A 54 -5.41 -6.60 2.95
C ILE A 54 -4.95 -6.93 1.53
N PRO A 55 -5.55 -7.94 0.88
CA PRO A 55 -5.11 -8.43 -0.41
C PRO A 55 -5.50 -7.52 -1.57
N GLY A 56 -5.03 -7.88 -2.75
CA GLY A 56 -5.41 -7.26 -4.00
C GLY A 56 -6.79 -7.66 -4.49
N GLY A 57 -7.23 -7.00 -5.54
CA GLY A 57 -8.52 -7.18 -6.18
C GLY A 57 -9.16 -5.86 -6.53
N PHE A 58 -10.49 -5.84 -6.52
CA PHE A 58 -11.32 -4.67 -6.82
C PHE A 58 -12.42 -4.57 -5.76
N SER A 59 -12.03 -4.19 -4.53
CA SER A 59 -12.97 -4.13 -3.39
C SER A 59 -14.16 -3.23 -3.71
N TYR A 60 -15.37 -3.79 -3.61
CA TYR A 60 -16.64 -3.15 -4.00
C TYR A 60 -16.63 -2.65 -5.46
N GLY A 61 -15.95 -3.36 -6.38
CA GLY A 61 -15.89 -3.00 -7.80
C GLY A 61 -15.07 -1.75 -8.11
N ASP A 62 -14.44 -1.12 -7.11
CA ASP A 62 -13.79 0.19 -7.23
C ASP A 62 -14.73 1.30 -7.76
N ASP A 63 -16.04 1.17 -7.49
CA ASP A 63 -17.13 1.97 -8.08
C ASP A 63 -16.96 3.50 -7.92
N ILE A 64 -16.35 3.95 -6.83
CA ILE A 64 -16.11 5.39 -6.60
C ILE A 64 -14.66 5.75 -6.95
N ALA A 65 -13.72 4.94 -6.47
CA ALA A 65 -12.28 4.99 -6.72
C ALA A 65 -11.65 3.75 -6.08
N SER A 66 -10.51 3.31 -6.58
CA SER A 66 -9.87 2.07 -6.13
C SER A 66 -9.72 2.01 -4.61
N GLY A 67 -10.39 1.04 -3.99
CA GLY A 67 -10.38 0.80 -2.55
C GLY A 67 -11.10 1.83 -1.67
N LYS A 68 -11.80 2.83 -2.23
CA LYS A 68 -12.37 3.95 -1.46
C LYS A 68 -13.46 3.52 -0.46
N ILE A 69 -14.35 2.63 -0.87
CA ILE A 69 -15.47 2.18 -0.02
C ILE A 69 -14.93 1.43 1.19
N LEU A 70 -14.06 0.44 0.97
CA LEU A 70 -13.45 -0.33 2.07
C LEU A 70 -12.58 0.55 2.98
N ALA A 71 -11.84 1.51 2.41
CA ALA A 71 -11.08 2.48 3.20
C ALA A 71 -11.97 3.28 4.16
N ASN A 72 -13.16 3.71 3.71
CA ASN A 72 -14.11 4.41 4.56
C ASN A 72 -14.68 3.49 5.66
N GLU A 73 -15.03 2.25 5.35
CA GLU A 73 -15.48 1.28 6.36
C GLU A 73 -14.41 1.03 7.44
N LEU A 74 -13.17 0.81 7.02
CA LEU A 74 -12.06 0.62 7.94
C LEU A 74 -11.86 1.86 8.83
N ARG A 75 -11.84 3.04 8.24
CA ARG A 75 -11.60 4.29 8.96
C ARG A 75 -12.74 4.64 9.93
N LEU A 76 -13.99 4.53 9.49
CA LEU A 76 -15.15 5.03 10.23
C LEU A 76 -15.71 4.00 11.21
N ARG A 77 -15.64 2.70 10.88
CA ARG A 77 -16.26 1.64 11.65
C ARG A 77 -15.29 0.77 12.45
N LEU A 78 -14.06 0.62 11.98
CA LEU A 78 -13.01 -0.17 12.63
C LEU A 78 -11.79 0.68 13.03
N GLY A 79 -11.88 2.00 12.91
CA GLY A 79 -10.75 2.90 13.13
C GLY A 79 -10.09 2.73 14.49
N GLU A 80 -10.87 2.65 15.57
CA GLU A 80 -10.32 2.45 16.92
C GLU A 80 -9.71 1.06 17.12
N ASP A 81 -10.31 0.00 16.52
CA ASP A 81 -9.74 -1.34 16.58
C ASP A 81 -8.42 -1.41 15.81
N LEU A 82 -8.34 -0.75 14.64
CA LEU A 82 -7.10 -0.62 13.85
C LEU A 82 -6.05 0.20 14.60
N ARG A 83 -6.44 1.29 15.26
CA ARG A 83 -5.52 2.09 16.05
C ARG A 83 -4.89 1.25 17.16
N ARG A 84 -5.71 0.54 17.94
CA ARG A 84 -5.20 -0.36 18.98
C ARG A 84 -4.29 -1.44 18.41
N PHE A 85 -4.66 -2.03 17.26
CA PHE A 85 -3.86 -3.03 16.58
C PHE A 85 -2.45 -2.52 16.24
N ILE A 86 -2.34 -1.26 15.78
CA ILE A 86 -1.07 -0.60 15.48
C ILE A 86 -0.32 -0.24 16.76
N ASP A 87 -1.01 0.32 17.75
CA ASP A 87 -0.41 0.72 19.03
C ASP A 87 0.13 -0.49 19.81
N ASP A 88 -0.48 -1.69 19.63
CA ASP A 88 0.01 -2.96 20.15
C ASP A 88 1.26 -3.50 19.38
N GLY A 89 1.77 -2.76 18.39
CA GLY A 89 2.93 -3.16 17.59
C GLY A 89 2.67 -4.31 16.62
N LYS A 90 1.41 -4.57 16.28
CA LYS A 90 1.03 -5.62 15.33
C LYS A 90 1.23 -5.14 13.89
N LEU A 91 1.40 -6.09 12.97
CA LEU A 91 1.83 -5.81 11.63
C LEU A 91 0.65 -5.70 10.65
N MET A 92 0.76 -4.78 9.72
CA MET A 92 -0.20 -4.63 8.62
C MET A 92 0.52 -4.65 7.28
N ILE A 93 -0.13 -5.24 6.28
CA ILE A 93 0.32 -5.19 4.89
C ILE A 93 -0.88 -4.98 3.96
N GLY A 94 -0.73 -4.07 2.99
CA GLY A 94 -1.67 -3.88 1.89
C GLY A 94 -1.01 -4.20 0.56
N ILE A 95 -1.62 -5.07 -0.24
CA ILE A 95 -1.07 -5.50 -1.52
C ILE A 95 -1.98 -4.99 -2.63
N CYS A 96 -1.45 -4.23 -3.60
CA CYS A 96 -2.20 -3.68 -4.73
C CYS A 96 -3.43 -2.86 -4.25
N ASN A 97 -4.65 -3.34 -4.46
CA ASN A 97 -5.86 -2.70 -3.95
C ASN A 97 -5.81 -2.52 -2.42
N GLY A 98 -5.21 -3.46 -1.69
CA GLY A 98 -4.98 -3.34 -0.24
C GLY A 98 -4.10 -2.13 0.13
N PHE A 99 -3.08 -1.83 -0.66
CA PHE A 99 -2.26 -0.63 -0.47
C PHE A 99 -3.07 0.65 -0.72
N GLN A 100 -3.87 0.68 -1.79
CA GLN A 100 -4.78 1.81 -2.07
C GLN A 100 -5.76 2.05 -0.91
N ILE A 101 -6.28 0.96 -0.31
CA ILE A 101 -7.18 1.01 0.84
C ILE A 101 -6.49 1.63 2.05
N LEU A 102 -5.31 1.14 2.43
CA LEU A 102 -4.56 1.65 3.59
C LEU A 102 -4.19 3.12 3.43
N ALA A 103 -3.77 3.53 2.24
CA ALA A 103 -3.47 4.92 1.93
C ALA A 103 -4.72 5.82 2.05
N LYS A 104 -5.83 5.40 1.43
CA LYS A 104 -7.10 6.16 1.46
C LYS A 104 -7.78 6.14 2.83
N ALA A 105 -7.54 5.11 3.65
CA ALA A 105 -8.00 5.06 5.04
C ALA A 105 -7.19 5.99 5.97
N GLY A 106 -6.03 6.48 5.52
CA GLY A 106 -5.12 7.30 6.32
C GLY A 106 -4.28 6.49 7.31
N VAL A 107 -4.26 5.16 7.19
CA VAL A 107 -3.38 4.28 7.96
C VAL A 107 -1.93 4.47 7.52
N LEU A 108 -1.71 4.57 6.21
CA LEU A 108 -0.44 4.98 5.62
C LEU A 108 -0.45 6.50 5.33
N PRO A 109 0.67 7.16 5.48
CA PRO A 109 2.04 6.70 5.68
C PRO A 109 2.45 6.45 7.15
N GLY A 110 1.53 6.09 7.98
CA GLY A 110 1.82 5.52 9.26
C GLY A 110 1.67 6.41 10.47
N ALA A 111 1.42 5.72 11.58
CA ALA A 111 1.23 6.28 12.90
C ALA A 111 2.54 6.78 13.56
N LEU A 112 3.71 6.56 12.95
CA LEU A 112 5.01 6.82 13.56
C LEU A 112 5.28 8.31 13.88
N ASN A 113 4.47 9.23 13.34
CA ASN A 113 4.59 10.67 13.59
C ASN A 113 3.30 11.29 14.11
N ARG A 114 2.48 10.53 14.81
CA ARG A 114 1.34 11.14 15.50
C ARG A 114 1.86 11.82 16.74
N GLU A 115 1.81 13.14 16.72
CA GLU A 115 1.57 13.83 17.96
C GLU A 115 0.33 13.19 18.62
N PRO A 116 0.40 12.81 19.92
CA PRO A 116 -0.81 12.37 20.61
C PRO A 116 -1.86 13.42 20.29
N ALA A 117 -3.10 13.01 19.98
CA ALA A 117 -4.20 13.88 19.62
C ALA A 117 -4.35 14.96 20.70
N GLY A 118 -3.39 15.88 20.68
CA GLY A 118 -3.22 17.01 21.56
C GLY A 118 -4.16 18.08 21.06
N ARG A 119 -5.22 18.33 21.82
CA ARG A 119 -5.94 19.59 22.04
C ARG A 119 -5.50 20.77 21.15
N GLY A 120 -5.57 20.67 19.82
CA GLY A 120 -5.08 21.72 18.94
C GLY A 120 -5.58 21.69 17.51
N ALA A 121 -6.38 20.72 17.10
CA ALA A 121 -7.19 20.90 15.91
C ALA A 121 -8.31 21.89 16.29
N ALA A 122 -8.09 23.17 15.98
CA ALA A 122 -9.16 24.16 15.98
C ALA A 122 -10.23 23.65 15.02
N LEU A 123 -11.27 23.10 15.60
CA LEU A 123 -12.46 22.58 14.97
C LEU A 123 -13.12 23.71 14.19
N LEU A 124 -13.11 23.63 12.88
CA LEU A 124 -14.23 24.14 12.12
C LEU A 124 -15.42 23.23 12.49
N GLN A 125 -16.10 23.60 13.59
CA GLN A 125 -17.35 22.99 14.02
C GLN A 125 -18.41 23.34 12.98
N ILE A 126 -18.59 22.45 12.02
CA ILE A 126 -19.87 22.43 11.30
C ILE A 126 -20.79 21.59 12.21
N GLU A 127 -21.53 22.29 13.05
CA GLU A 127 -22.55 21.68 13.88
C GLU A 127 -23.62 21.06 13.00
N SER A 128 -23.89 19.78 13.18
CA SER A 128 -25.11 19.19 12.66
C SER A 128 -26.31 19.86 13.34
N ALA A 129 -27.45 19.91 12.70
CA ALA A 129 -28.70 20.47 13.24
C ALA A 129 -29.14 19.87 14.60
N LYS A 130 -28.35 18.94 15.18
CA LYS A 130 -28.56 18.31 16.49
C LYS A 130 -27.35 18.42 17.43
N GLY A 131 -26.34 19.26 17.11
CA GLY A 131 -25.19 19.51 17.99
C GLY A 131 -24.27 18.30 18.25
N GLN A 132 -24.37 17.22 17.46
CA GLN A 132 -23.45 16.08 17.58
C GLN A 132 -22.36 16.16 16.50
N PRO A 133 -21.06 15.93 16.84
CA PRO A 133 -19.98 15.86 15.86
C PRO A 133 -20.28 14.83 14.80
N LEU A 134 -20.06 15.16 13.53
CA LEU A 134 -20.19 14.20 12.44
C LEU A 134 -19.20 13.04 12.65
N ALA A 135 -19.60 11.81 12.26
CA ALA A 135 -18.80 10.60 12.51
C ALA A 135 -17.35 10.66 11.95
N HIS A 136 -17.12 11.46 10.89
CA HIS A 136 -15.78 11.66 10.32
C HIS A 136 -14.84 12.47 11.21
N ASP A 137 -15.36 13.31 12.13
CA ASP A 137 -14.54 14.09 13.09
C ASP A 137 -13.94 13.19 14.19
N ARG A 138 -14.45 11.97 14.33
CA ARG A 138 -14.00 10.95 15.28
C ARG A 138 -13.02 9.93 14.71
N ALA A 139 -12.76 9.99 13.39
CA ALA A 139 -11.87 9.00 12.77
C ALA A 139 -10.43 9.17 13.28
N PRO A 140 -9.79 8.11 13.81
CA PRO A 140 -8.46 8.21 14.41
C PRO A 140 -7.36 8.43 13.36
N PHE A 141 -7.69 8.34 12.07
CA PHE A 141 -6.76 8.45 10.95
C PHE A 141 -7.09 9.61 10.03
N SER A 142 -6.05 10.38 9.66
CA SER A 142 -6.11 11.45 8.67
C SER A 142 -5.49 10.99 7.37
N GLN A 143 -6.20 11.12 6.26
CA GLN A 143 -5.67 10.79 4.95
C GLN A 143 -4.66 11.85 4.51
N GLU A 144 -3.39 11.48 4.37
CA GLU A 144 -2.28 12.34 3.96
C GLU A 144 -1.73 12.00 2.58
N VAL A 145 -2.07 10.82 2.07
CA VAL A 145 -1.65 10.32 0.76
C VAL A 145 -2.82 9.66 0.05
N THR A 146 -2.71 9.52 -1.26
CA THR A 146 -3.66 8.76 -2.06
C THR A 146 -2.96 8.12 -3.26
N LEU A 147 -3.63 7.13 -3.86
CA LEU A 147 -3.30 6.68 -5.20
C LEU A 147 -4.41 7.14 -6.15
N THR A 148 -4.02 7.58 -7.33
CA THR A 148 -4.92 8.11 -8.36
C THR A 148 -4.51 7.59 -9.73
N THR A 149 -5.27 7.99 -10.75
CA THR A 149 -5.06 7.61 -12.15
C THR A 149 -3.61 7.78 -12.58
N ASN A 150 -3.08 6.77 -13.28
CA ASN A 150 -1.74 6.79 -13.86
C ASN A 150 -1.54 8.00 -14.78
N ASP A 151 -0.31 8.49 -14.89
CA ASP A 151 0.02 9.59 -15.79
C ASP A 151 -0.27 9.28 -17.26
N SER A 152 -0.22 8.00 -17.63
CA SER A 152 -0.60 7.53 -18.97
C SER A 152 -2.11 7.57 -19.25
N ALA A 153 -2.94 7.81 -18.22
CA ALA A 153 -4.39 7.68 -18.25
C ALA A 153 -4.89 6.30 -18.71
N ARG A 154 -4.04 5.27 -18.61
CA ARG A 154 -4.31 3.91 -19.04
C ARG A 154 -4.05 2.93 -17.90
N PHE A 155 -4.64 1.75 -17.99
CA PHE A 155 -4.28 0.62 -17.17
C PHE A 155 -2.86 0.17 -17.54
N GLU A 156 -1.95 0.13 -16.55
CA GLU A 156 -0.58 -0.35 -16.69
C GLU A 156 -0.52 -1.81 -16.29
N ASP A 157 -0.09 -2.66 -17.22
CA ASP A 157 0.13 -4.09 -17.01
C ASP A 157 1.50 -4.45 -17.58
N ARG A 158 2.50 -4.47 -16.71
CA ARG A 158 3.89 -4.70 -17.12
C ARG A 158 4.78 -5.10 -15.94
N TRP A 159 5.90 -5.70 -16.27
CA TRP A 159 6.93 -6.01 -15.29
C TRP A 159 7.78 -4.79 -14.99
N VAL A 160 8.11 -4.62 -13.72
CA VAL A 160 8.90 -3.48 -13.22
C VAL A 160 9.99 -3.96 -12.26
N HIS A 161 11.07 -3.21 -12.18
CA HIS A 161 12.10 -3.41 -11.18
C HIS A 161 11.88 -2.43 -10.02
N LEU A 162 11.90 -2.95 -8.80
CA LEU A 162 11.76 -2.18 -7.58
C LEU A 162 13.06 -2.29 -6.78
N LYS A 163 13.72 -1.16 -6.58
CA LYS A 163 14.92 -1.07 -5.74
C LYS A 163 14.50 -0.82 -4.30
N PRO A 164 14.89 -1.68 -3.34
CA PRO A 164 14.59 -1.45 -1.93
C PRO A 164 15.37 -0.26 -1.40
N ALA A 165 14.78 0.47 -0.44
CA ALA A 165 15.44 1.51 0.32
C ALA A 165 16.14 0.88 1.54
N PRO A 166 17.48 0.82 1.58
CA PRO A 166 18.18 0.06 2.62
C PRO A 166 18.03 0.62 4.03
N GLN A 167 17.63 1.90 4.14
CA GLN A 167 17.41 2.58 5.41
C GLN A 167 15.94 2.55 5.87
N SER A 168 15.05 1.91 5.10
CA SER A 168 13.64 1.83 5.47
C SER A 168 13.46 1.04 6.76
N PRO A 169 12.67 1.55 7.72
CA PRO A 169 12.31 0.83 8.94
C PRO A 169 11.29 -0.29 8.69
N CYS A 170 10.81 -0.45 7.45
CA CYS A 170 9.77 -1.41 7.10
C CYS A 170 10.21 -2.86 7.38
N VAL A 171 9.51 -3.54 8.28
CA VAL A 171 9.83 -4.91 8.67
C VAL A 171 9.63 -5.91 7.53
N TRP A 172 8.72 -5.63 6.58
CA TRP A 172 8.41 -6.49 5.44
C TRP A 172 9.55 -6.57 4.42
N THR A 173 10.41 -5.56 4.37
CA THR A 173 11.52 -5.49 3.43
C THR A 173 12.86 -5.71 4.06
N LYS A 174 12.89 -6.03 5.36
CA LYS A 174 14.12 -6.31 6.09
C LYS A 174 14.86 -7.50 5.48
N GLY A 175 16.11 -7.28 5.06
CA GLY A 175 16.94 -8.29 4.41
C GLY A 175 16.80 -8.34 2.89
N ILE A 176 15.89 -7.59 2.29
CA ILE A 176 15.84 -7.43 0.83
C ILE A 176 16.89 -6.38 0.43
N THR A 177 18.00 -6.85 -0.14
CA THR A 177 19.12 -5.98 -0.53
C THR A 177 19.24 -5.79 -2.05
N GLN A 178 18.58 -6.67 -2.80
CA GLN A 178 18.62 -6.66 -4.27
C GLN A 178 17.29 -6.15 -4.81
N PRO A 179 17.29 -5.48 -5.95
CA PRO A 179 16.05 -5.14 -6.63
C PRO A 179 15.20 -6.39 -6.90
N ILE A 180 13.91 -6.24 -6.73
CA ILE A 180 12.93 -7.28 -7.02
C ILE A 180 12.24 -6.98 -8.36
N PHE A 181 11.83 -8.02 -9.05
CA PHE A 181 11.16 -7.92 -10.36
C PHE A 181 9.74 -8.44 -10.20
N LEU A 182 8.76 -7.55 -10.32
CA LEU A 182 7.36 -7.84 -10.07
C LEU A 182 6.47 -7.27 -11.17
N PRO A 183 5.30 -7.87 -11.44
CA PRO A 183 4.30 -7.28 -12.30
C PRO A 183 3.55 -6.17 -11.56
N VAL A 184 3.21 -5.10 -12.27
CA VAL A 184 2.19 -4.13 -11.87
C VAL A 184 0.98 -4.30 -12.77
N ALA A 185 -0.21 -4.14 -12.19
CA ALA A 185 -1.50 -4.23 -12.89
C ALA A 185 -2.47 -3.25 -12.21
N HIS A 186 -2.52 -2.00 -12.69
CA HIS A 186 -3.31 -0.95 -12.05
C HIS A 186 -3.70 0.18 -13.01
N GLY A 187 -4.88 0.76 -12.80
CA GLY A 187 -5.32 2.04 -13.38
C GLY A 187 -4.99 3.22 -12.48
N GLU A 188 -4.98 3.02 -11.15
CA GLU A 188 -4.67 4.00 -10.12
C GLU A 188 -3.41 3.57 -9.34
N GLY A 189 -2.22 3.78 -9.93
CA GLY A 189 -0.94 3.48 -9.30
C GLY A 189 -0.09 4.71 -8.99
N LYS A 190 -0.59 5.92 -9.31
CA LYS A 190 0.14 7.17 -9.05
C LYS A 190 -0.04 7.60 -7.60
N PHE A 191 1.02 7.51 -6.83
CA PHE A 191 1.08 7.95 -5.44
C PHE A 191 1.15 9.47 -5.35
N ILE A 192 0.25 10.09 -4.59
CA ILE A 192 0.15 11.54 -4.40
C ILE A 192 0.15 11.86 -2.91
N PRO A 193 1.17 12.53 -2.37
CA PRO A 193 1.12 13.12 -1.04
C PRO A 193 0.22 14.36 -1.05
N LYS A 194 -0.41 14.65 0.08
CA LYS A 194 -1.29 15.82 0.26
C LYS A 194 -0.57 17.13 -0.07
N ASP A 195 0.68 17.23 0.33
CA ASP A 195 1.54 18.41 0.12
C ASP A 195 3.03 18.03 0.19
N ASN A 196 3.89 19.00 -0.09
CA ASN A 196 5.35 18.80 -0.02
C ASN A 196 5.85 18.50 1.40
N ALA A 197 5.20 18.97 2.44
CA ALA A 197 5.62 18.71 3.80
C ALA A 197 5.45 17.22 4.15
N VAL A 198 4.37 16.60 3.67
CA VAL A 198 4.17 15.14 3.77
C VAL A 198 5.28 14.40 3.03
N LEU A 199 5.59 14.79 1.78
CA LEU A 199 6.65 14.14 0.99
C LEU A 199 8.02 14.22 1.68
N GLU A 200 8.40 15.41 2.16
CA GLU A 200 9.68 15.60 2.85
C GLU A 200 9.76 14.80 4.17
N ARG A 201 8.63 14.68 4.88
CA ARG A 201 8.54 13.84 6.07
C ARG A 201 8.73 12.35 5.73
N LEU A 202 8.13 11.84 4.66
CA LEU A 202 8.32 10.47 4.19
C LEU A 202 9.80 10.19 3.86
N LYS A 203 10.44 11.12 3.14
CA LYS A 203 11.87 11.04 2.82
C LYS A 203 12.73 11.04 4.07
N LYS A 204 12.50 11.98 4.99
CA LYS A 204 13.26 12.13 6.24
C LYS A 204 13.16 10.90 7.14
N ASN A 205 12.00 10.28 7.18
CA ASN A 205 11.73 9.13 8.05
C ASN A 205 12.05 7.78 7.36
N ASN A 206 12.59 7.80 6.14
CA ASN A 206 12.87 6.60 5.34
C ASN A 206 11.63 5.71 5.12
N GLN A 207 10.44 6.33 5.01
CA GLN A 207 9.17 5.62 4.81
C GLN A 207 8.93 5.26 3.34
N ILE A 208 9.81 5.67 2.43
CA ILE A 208 9.80 5.24 1.03
C ILE A 208 10.53 3.90 0.97
N VAL A 209 9.77 2.82 0.81
CA VAL A 209 10.27 1.45 0.95
C VAL A 209 10.92 0.94 -0.32
N PHE A 210 10.30 1.22 -1.47
CA PHE A 210 10.81 0.85 -2.79
C PHE A 210 10.77 2.03 -3.74
N ARG A 211 11.64 1.98 -4.76
CA ARG A 211 11.62 2.90 -5.89
C ARG A 211 11.66 2.13 -7.19
N TYR A 212 10.88 2.56 -8.16
CA TYR A 212 11.00 2.04 -9.52
C TYR A 212 12.39 2.35 -10.06
N THR A 213 12.97 1.41 -10.81
CA THR A 213 14.27 1.60 -11.44
C THR A 213 14.28 1.00 -12.83
N THR A 214 14.90 1.73 -13.76
CA THR A 214 15.15 1.25 -15.14
C THR A 214 16.48 0.53 -15.26
N ARG A 215 17.34 0.59 -14.23
CA ARG A 215 18.66 -0.05 -14.28
C ARG A 215 18.52 -1.55 -14.11
N ILE A 216 18.68 -2.24 -15.23
CA ILE A 216 19.09 -3.63 -15.27
C ILE A 216 20.49 -3.71 -14.66
N TYR A 217 20.71 -4.67 -13.78
CA TYR A 217 21.92 -4.97 -13.04
C TYR A 217 23.23 -4.76 -13.79
N PRO A 218 24.35 -4.46 -13.08
CA PRO A 218 25.66 -4.68 -13.65
C PRO A 218 25.71 -6.15 -14.12
N LYS A 219 26.21 -6.35 -15.35
CA LYS A 219 26.35 -7.67 -15.97
C LYS A 219 26.84 -8.65 -14.90
N ILE A 220 25.96 -9.55 -14.47
CA ILE A 220 26.41 -10.73 -13.74
C ILE A 220 27.34 -11.42 -14.70
N ASN A 221 28.63 -11.49 -14.37
CA ASN A 221 29.54 -12.34 -15.07
C ASN A 221 28.87 -13.70 -15.18
N ARG A 222 28.57 -14.13 -16.40
CA ARG A 222 27.96 -15.42 -16.69
C ARG A 222 28.76 -16.48 -15.94
N LEU A 223 28.28 -16.90 -14.80
CA LEU A 223 28.66 -18.19 -14.28
C LEU A 223 28.20 -19.18 -15.36
N LYS A 224 29.16 -19.94 -15.88
CA LYS A 224 28.92 -21.01 -16.83
C LYS A 224 27.95 -22.02 -16.22
N SER A 225 26.65 -21.75 -16.30
CA SER A 225 25.59 -22.69 -15.99
C SER A 225 25.15 -23.27 -17.32
N GLY A 226 25.30 -24.58 -17.49
CA GLY A 226 24.97 -25.31 -18.69
C GLY A 226 23.46 -25.45 -18.91
N TRP A 227 22.80 -24.33 -19.17
CA TRP A 227 21.43 -24.29 -19.70
C TRP A 227 21.52 -24.20 -21.21
N PRO A 228 20.78 -25.02 -21.96
CA PRO A 228 20.77 -24.95 -23.42
C PRO A 228 20.32 -23.58 -23.89
N GLU A 229 20.98 -23.06 -24.89
CA GLU A 229 20.63 -21.78 -25.55
C GLU A 229 19.27 -21.94 -26.23
N GLY A 230 18.20 -21.56 -25.49
CA GLY A 230 16.92 -21.28 -26.07
C GLY A 230 16.91 -19.80 -26.46
N GLU A 231 16.61 -19.52 -27.71
CA GLU A 231 16.53 -18.17 -28.26
C GLU A 231 15.66 -17.25 -27.42
N VAL A 232 16.29 -16.36 -26.68
CA VAL A 232 15.63 -15.17 -26.14
C VAL A 232 15.54 -14.20 -27.32
N SER A 233 14.41 -14.22 -28.00
CA SER A 233 14.10 -13.20 -28.99
C SER A 233 14.33 -11.81 -28.37
N ASN A 234 15.18 -11.05 -29.06
CA ASN A 234 15.49 -9.66 -28.75
C ASN A 234 14.19 -8.84 -28.65
N ALA A 235 13.70 -8.63 -27.44
CA ALA A 235 12.81 -7.52 -27.16
C ALA A 235 13.69 -6.26 -27.15
N THR A 236 14.02 -5.83 -28.33
CA THR A 236 14.70 -4.57 -28.60
C THR A 236 13.75 -3.42 -28.38
N SER A 237 14.25 -2.42 -27.66
CA SER A 237 13.91 -1.02 -27.79
C SER A 237 12.40 -0.68 -27.72
N VAL A 238 11.98 -0.27 -26.52
CA VAL A 238 10.87 0.68 -26.39
C VAL A 238 11.30 1.96 -27.08
N PRO A 239 10.59 2.48 -28.10
CA PRO A 239 10.94 3.73 -28.72
C PRO A 239 10.84 4.86 -27.69
N ASP A 240 11.86 5.72 -27.62
CA ASP A 240 11.79 7.01 -26.98
C ASP A 240 10.55 7.75 -27.52
N SER A 241 9.54 7.92 -26.68
CA SER A 241 8.43 8.82 -26.97
C SER A 241 8.93 10.25 -26.89
N GLN A 242 9.51 10.74 -27.97
CA GLN A 242 9.62 12.16 -28.23
C GLN A 242 8.25 12.71 -28.59
N GLY A 243 7.85 13.74 -27.86
CA GLY A 243 6.89 14.70 -28.32
C GLY A 243 5.53 14.67 -27.64
N LEU A 244 5.43 15.40 -26.56
CA LEU A 244 4.33 16.35 -26.29
C LEU A 244 4.81 17.25 -25.12
N GLY A 245 4.99 18.51 -25.43
CA GLY A 245 5.58 19.50 -24.53
C GLY A 245 4.71 19.80 -23.33
N MET A 246 5.31 19.62 -22.16
CA MET A 246 4.93 20.28 -20.91
C MET A 246 6.20 20.50 -20.07
N ALA A 247 6.21 21.61 -19.36
CA ALA A 247 7.36 22.24 -18.71
C ALA A 247 8.23 21.31 -17.82
N PRO A 248 9.57 21.55 -17.80
CA PRO A 248 10.55 20.55 -17.30
C PRO A 248 10.82 20.56 -15.80
N SER A 249 10.16 21.33 -14.97
CA SER A 249 10.68 21.59 -13.62
C SER A 249 10.05 20.81 -12.45
N THR A 250 8.97 20.07 -12.65
CA THR A 250 8.29 19.30 -11.58
C THR A 250 8.27 17.79 -11.78
N PHE A 251 8.72 17.30 -12.94
CA PHE A 251 8.54 15.90 -13.34
C PHE A 251 9.73 14.98 -13.06
N LYS A 252 10.91 15.51 -12.71
CA LYS A 252 12.10 14.69 -12.51
C LYS A 252 12.05 13.86 -11.23
N ASP A 253 11.36 14.34 -10.19
CA ASP A 253 11.30 13.65 -8.90
C ASP A 253 10.22 12.55 -8.83
N PHE A 254 9.25 12.57 -9.74
CA PHE A 254 8.14 11.61 -9.78
C PHE A 254 8.33 10.42 -10.73
N ARG A 255 9.39 10.40 -11.55
CA ARG A 255 9.71 9.21 -12.37
C ARG A 255 10.13 7.99 -11.55
N GLU A 256 10.45 8.19 -10.28
CA GLU A 256 10.70 7.13 -9.33
C GLU A 256 9.47 6.97 -8.44
N GLY A 257 8.49 6.18 -8.91
CA GLY A 257 7.26 5.90 -8.16
C GLY A 257 7.58 5.31 -6.78
N VAL A 258 6.87 5.80 -5.77
CA VAL A 258 7.00 5.34 -4.38
C VAL A 258 6.02 4.20 -4.16
N VAL A 259 6.51 3.08 -3.66
CA VAL A 259 5.69 1.96 -3.20
C VAL A 259 5.96 1.79 -1.71
N GLU A 260 4.93 1.95 -0.88
CA GLU A 260 4.95 1.57 0.53
C GLU A 260 4.35 0.18 0.71
N ALA A 261 5.00 -0.64 1.50
CA ALA A 261 4.51 -1.95 1.91
C ALA A 261 3.82 -1.86 3.28
#